data_4780f011f53335f224543c02b1ee0b0c
#
_entry.id   4780f011f53335f224543c02b1ee0b0c
#
_cell.length_a   1.000
_cell.length_b   1.000
_cell.length_c   1.000
_cell.angle_alpha   90.00
_cell.angle_beta   90.00
_cell.angle_gamma   90.00
#
_symmetry.space_group_name_H-M   'P 1'
#
loop_
_entity.id
_entity.type
_entity.pdbx_description
1 polymer ?
#
loop_
_entity_poly.entity_id
_entity_poly.type
_entity_poly.pdbx_seq_one_letter_code
_entity_poly.pdbx_strand_id
1 'polypeptide(L)'
;MNSATNETMDVTRDDRPHRSTLPPVLSATGVAKRFDATVALAALDLSIGAGEVVALMGANGAGKSTFVKILSGALQADGGTLTLRGEPYRPASPHAAKRLGVATVHQSVADAVVPTLSIADNLLLDRLCDPASPWRAPPAARRAAARSLAARVGLDVDLAAPLASLSLADQQRVTLARALAGQPSLLILDEPTASLSAAEAERLFVLVDALRRDGVAILLVSHRLGDLRRIADRAAIVRDGRIVADLAAPIDFDAAVETMIGRPLPRTRAPVPERAGLAGAGVGSGSGPGFSVRQMRLTPTSTPFDLDVQRGEIVAIAGPVGGGKSRFARTIFGAVRAAAGEMTLDGRTWRPRSPADAIRAGVFLAGEDRWRTSLFPDSVPFASIAGTIGFPFLSRWFASGAVRRARERTAAATAIARFGIRCDGPDDRVAHLSGGNQQKVVLARWHAEPARLLLLDEPFQGIDAGARADIVDTLRRHAHERTTIVFVSDLEEAAEIADRIVRFDRATLDCPPPPSSIVRACS
;
A
#
# COMPACT_ATOMS: atom_id res chain seq x y z
N MET A 1 -34.78 -22.66 -42.91
CA MET A 1 -34.50 -23.75 -41.98
C MET A 1 -33.00 -23.90 -41.94
N ASN A 2 -32.37 -23.35 -40.96
CA ASN A 2 -31.13 -23.79 -40.30
C ASN A 2 -30.81 -22.75 -39.22
N SER A 3 -31.14 -23.12 -38.02
CA SER A 3 -30.76 -22.44 -36.80
C SER A 3 -29.29 -22.77 -36.50
N ALA A 4 -28.40 -21.77 -36.50
CA ALA A 4 -27.06 -21.87 -35.98
C ALA A 4 -27.08 -21.41 -34.51
N THR A 5 -27.01 -22.34 -33.61
CA THR A 5 -26.82 -22.16 -32.19
C THR A 5 -25.39 -21.61 -31.93
N ASN A 6 -25.36 -20.45 -31.30
CA ASN A 6 -24.15 -19.78 -30.81
C ASN A 6 -23.78 -20.43 -29.48
N GLU A 7 -22.85 -21.36 -29.49
CA GLU A 7 -22.20 -21.89 -28.27
C GLU A 7 -21.21 -20.85 -27.76
N THR A 8 -21.59 -20.13 -26.74
CA THR A 8 -20.70 -19.38 -25.86
C THR A 8 -19.84 -20.40 -25.10
N MET A 9 -18.57 -20.47 -25.41
CA MET A 9 -17.56 -21.19 -24.62
C MET A 9 -17.48 -20.55 -23.24
N ASP A 10 -18.13 -21.17 -22.28
CA ASP A 10 -17.95 -20.96 -20.85
C ASP A 10 -16.58 -21.58 -20.47
N VAL A 11 -15.57 -20.72 -20.34
CA VAL A 11 -14.25 -21.13 -19.83
C VAL A 11 -14.39 -21.34 -18.34
N THR A 12 -14.91 -22.49 -17.97
CA THR A 12 -14.94 -22.96 -16.57
C THR A 12 -13.52 -23.11 -16.05
N ARG A 13 -13.24 -22.36 -15.01
CA ARG A 13 -12.01 -22.22 -14.21
C ARG A 13 -11.79 -23.45 -13.31
N ASP A 14 -11.88 -24.66 -13.83
CA ASP A 14 -11.84 -25.89 -13.02
C ASP A 14 -10.70 -26.87 -13.39
N ASP A 15 -9.51 -26.31 -13.63
CA ASP A 15 -8.29 -27.13 -13.82
C ASP A 15 -7.17 -26.63 -12.86
N ARG A 16 -7.49 -26.56 -11.56
CA ARG A 16 -6.45 -26.35 -10.53
C ARG A 16 -6.06 -27.69 -9.93
N PRO A 17 -4.79 -28.09 -9.99
CA PRO A 17 -4.36 -29.37 -9.43
C PRO A 17 -4.58 -29.39 -7.92
N HIS A 18 -5.33 -30.40 -7.45
CA HIS A 18 -5.33 -30.85 -6.07
C HIS A 18 -3.89 -30.96 -5.54
N ARG A 19 -3.71 -30.75 -4.22
CA ARG A 19 -2.45 -30.87 -3.49
C ARG A 19 -1.50 -31.84 -4.20
N SER A 20 -0.43 -31.31 -4.77
CA SER A 20 0.60 -32.08 -5.44
C SER A 20 1.09 -33.19 -4.50
N THR A 21 1.08 -34.44 -4.95
CA THR A 21 1.70 -35.56 -4.26
C THR A 21 3.23 -35.48 -4.25
N LEU A 22 3.79 -34.46 -4.89
CA LEU A 22 5.23 -34.19 -4.92
C LEU A 22 5.68 -33.55 -3.60
N PRO A 23 6.91 -33.84 -3.15
CA PRO A 23 7.48 -33.20 -1.98
C PRO A 23 7.52 -31.68 -2.15
N PRO A 24 7.28 -30.91 -1.08
CA PRO A 24 7.27 -29.44 -1.17
C PRO A 24 8.65 -28.90 -1.59
N VAL A 25 8.65 -27.81 -2.35
CA VAL A 25 9.87 -27.08 -2.70
C VAL A 25 10.50 -26.45 -1.47
N LEU A 26 9.66 -25.82 -0.61
CA LEU A 26 10.07 -25.30 0.70
C LEU A 26 9.29 -26.01 1.79
N SER A 27 10.00 -26.45 2.84
CA SER A 27 9.38 -26.84 4.10
C SER A 27 10.07 -26.12 5.25
N ALA A 28 9.27 -25.44 6.06
CA ALA A 28 9.66 -24.79 7.30
C ALA A 28 8.90 -25.46 8.43
N THR A 29 9.59 -25.92 9.48
CA THR A 29 8.99 -26.60 10.64
C THR A 29 9.54 -26.00 11.90
N GLY A 30 8.65 -25.44 12.74
CA GLY A 30 8.98 -24.87 14.03
C GLY A 30 9.97 -23.69 13.98
N VAL A 31 10.00 -22.92 12.89
CA VAL A 31 10.99 -21.84 12.72
C VAL A 31 10.76 -20.75 13.76
N ALA A 32 11.79 -20.50 14.57
CA ALA A 32 11.76 -19.54 15.66
C ALA A 32 12.83 -18.47 15.52
N LYS A 33 12.51 -17.24 16.00
CA LYS A 33 13.45 -16.11 16.05
C LYS A 33 13.09 -15.16 17.19
N ARG A 34 14.10 -14.78 17.97
CA ARG A 34 14.00 -13.76 19.01
C ARG A 34 14.97 -12.60 18.74
N PHE A 35 14.57 -11.43 19.15
CA PHE A 35 15.41 -10.25 19.22
C PHE A 35 15.30 -9.72 20.66
N ASP A 36 16.34 -9.87 21.44
CA ASP A 36 16.35 -9.54 22.87
C ASP A 36 15.12 -10.11 23.62
N ALA A 37 14.25 -9.25 24.12
CA ALA A 37 13.02 -9.65 24.81
C ALA A 37 11.86 -9.99 23.85
N THR A 38 11.95 -9.62 22.56
CA THR A 38 10.85 -9.76 21.60
C THR A 38 10.92 -11.08 20.85
N VAL A 39 9.85 -11.87 20.90
CA VAL A 39 9.69 -13.07 20.07
C VAL A 39 9.09 -12.65 18.73
N ALA A 40 9.90 -12.68 17.67
CA ALA A 40 9.44 -12.33 16.33
C ALA A 40 8.81 -13.52 15.59
N LEU A 41 9.35 -14.75 15.80
CA LEU A 41 8.76 -16.00 15.34
C LEU A 41 8.76 -16.97 16.51
N ALA A 42 7.60 -17.53 16.84
CA ALA A 42 7.44 -18.38 18.02
C ALA A 42 7.54 -19.89 17.69
N ALA A 43 7.14 -20.30 16.53
CA ALA A 43 7.27 -21.61 15.88
C ALA A 43 6.43 -21.54 14.59
N LEU A 44 7.03 -21.16 13.48
CA LEU A 44 6.32 -21.01 12.21
C LEU A 44 6.48 -22.27 11.38
N ASP A 45 5.35 -22.84 10.94
CA ASP A 45 5.27 -24.00 10.07
C ASP A 45 4.69 -23.57 8.72
N LEU A 46 5.40 -23.81 7.60
CA LEU A 46 4.93 -23.48 6.26
C LEU A 46 5.56 -24.43 5.23
N SER A 47 4.76 -24.95 4.34
CA SER A 47 5.24 -25.68 3.17
C SER A 47 4.77 -25.00 1.88
N ILE A 48 5.57 -25.02 0.82
CA ILE A 48 5.21 -24.46 -0.49
C ILE A 48 5.55 -25.49 -1.56
N GLY A 49 4.56 -25.87 -2.37
CA GLY A 49 4.70 -26.81 -3.49
C GLY A 49 5.33 -26.19 -4.73
N ALA A 50 5.73 -27.03 -5.69
CA ALA A 50 6.18 -26.57 -6.99
C ALA A 50 5.00 -25.92 -7.75
N GLY A 51 5.24 -24.74 -8.33
CA GLY A 51 4.22 -23.99 -9.05
C GLY A 51 3.07 -23.47 -8.17
N GLU A 52 3.24 -23.47 -6.87
CA GLU A 52 2.24 -22.94 -5.91
C GLU A 52 2.56 -21.48 -5.56
N VAL A 53 1.53 -20.63 -5.54
CA VAL A 53 1.59 -19.26 -5.04
C VAL A 53 0.95 -19.20 -3.67
N VAL A 54 1.78 -19.06 -2.63
CA VAL A 54 1.31 -18.90 -1.24
C VAL A 54 1.37 -17.44 -0.84
N ALA A 55 0.22 -16.88 -0.49
CA ALA A 55 0.10 -15.56 0.11
C ALA A 55 0.44 -15.64 1.61
N LEU A 56 1.45 -14.89 2.06
CA LEU A 56 1.79 -14.75 3.47
C LEU A 56 1.13 -13.48 4.02
N MET A 57 0.01 -13.64 4.70
CA MET A 57 -0.78 -12.55 5.26
C MET A 57 -0.51 -12.40 6.75
N GLY A 58 -0.70 -11.19 7.30
CA GLY A 58 -0.52 -10.93 8.73
C GLY A 58 -0.38 -9.44 9.02
N ALA A 59 -0.73 -9.02 10.23
CA ALA A 59 -0.55 -7.64 10.67
C ALA A 59 0.93 -7.22 10.69
N ASN A 60 1.19 -5.91 10.77
CA ASN A 60 2.54 -5.40 10.96
C ASN A 60 3.08 -5.90 12.32
N GLY A 61 4.33 -6.37 12.30
CA GLY A 61 4.93 -7.00 13.49
C GLY A 61 4.57 -8.49 13.70
N ALA A 62 3.73 -9.09 12.87
CA ALA A 62 3.38 -10.51 12.99
C ALA A 62 4.53 -11.50 12.71
N GLY A 63 5.68 -11.03 12.18
CA GLY A 63 6.84 -11.85 11.90
C GLY A 63 7.11 -12.11 10.41
N LYS A 64 6.26 -11.65 9.47
CA LYS A 64 6.40 -11.88 8.03
C LYS A 64 7.79 -11.50 7.49
N SER A 65 8.20 -10.25 7.71
CA SER A 65 9.51 -9.76 7.24
C SER A 65 10.67 -10.48 7.92
N THR A 66 10.52 -10.95 9.16
CA THR A 66 11.52 -11.77 9.84
C THR A 66 11.66 -13.12 9.14
N PHE A 67 10.54 -13.76 8.80
CA PHE A 67 10.55 -15.02 8.08
C PHE A 67 11.16 -14.87 6.66
N VAL A 68 10.77 -13.82 5.92
CA VAL A 68 11.38 -13.50 4.62
C VAL A 68 12.89 -13.29 4.74
N LYS A 69 13.37 -12.56 5.76
CA LYS A 69 14.81 -12.36 6.02
C LYS A 69 15.54 -13.67 6.35
N ILE A 70 14.89 -14.61 7.01
CA ILE A 70 15.47 -15.95 7.27
C ILE A 70 15.56 -16.74 5.96
N LEU A 71 14.50 -16.77 5.16
CA LEU A 71 14.51 -17.47 3.87
C LEU A 71 15.51 -16.85 2.89
N SER A 72 15.64 -15.52 2.89
CA SER A 72 16.61 -14.82 2.05
C SER A 72 18.07 -14.92 2.55
N GLY A 73 18.32 -15.53 3.71
CA GLY A 73 19.65 -15.64 4.28
C GLY A 73 20.20 -14.36 4.91
N ALA A 74 19.38 -13.32 5.07
CA ALA A 74 19.73 -12.08 5.75
C ALA A 74 19.71 -12.23 7.28
N LEU A 75 18.99 -13.23 7.79
CA LEU A 75 18.93 -13.59 9.21
C LEU A 75 19.07 -15.10 9.37
N GLN A 76 19.58 -15.54 10.53
CA GLN A 76 19.59 -16.94 10.94
C GLN A 76 18.40 -17.21 11.87
N ALA A 77 17.72 -18.34 11.69
CA ALA A 77 16.75 -18.83 12.65
C ALA A 77 17.45 -19.29 13.94
N ASP A 78 16.80 -19.09 15.10
CA ASP A 78 17.31 -19.55 16.39
C ASP A 78 16.89 -20.99 16.67
N GLY A 79 15.80 -21.47 16.01
CA GLY A 79 15.27 -22.82 16.14
C GLY A 79 14.46 -23.25 14.93
N GLY A 80 14.09 -24.52 14.91
CA GLY A 80 13.34 -25.13 13.82
C GLY A 80 14.21 -25.63 12.67
N THR A 81 13.57 -26.16 11.62
CA THR A 81 14.24 -26.71 10.45
C THR A 81 13.67 -26.12 9.18
N LEU A 82 14.56 -25.86 8.22
CA LEU A 82 14.21 -25.46 6.86
C LEU A 82 14.78 -26.48 5.89
N THR A 83 13.99 -26.89 4.91
CA THR A 83 14.45 -27.70 3.77
C THR A 83 14.02 -27.04 2.47
N LEU A 84 14.88 -27.13 1.45
CA LEU A 84 14.60 -26.68 0.10
C LEU A 84 14.79 -27.86 -0.85
N ARG A 85 13.76 -28.25 -1.56
CA ARG A 85 13.74 -29.48 -2.40
C ARG A 85 14.14 -30.75 -1.63
N GLY A 86 13.77 -30.83 -0.35
CA GLY A 86 14.11 -31.94 0.53
C GLY A 86 15.49 -31.86 1.20
N GLU A 87 16.37 -30.97 0.75
CA GLU A 87 17.71 -30.79 1.31
C GLU A 87 17.71 -29.74 2.45
N PRO A 88 18.54 -29.91 3.49
CA PRO A 88 18.68 -28.92 4.55
C PRO A 88 19.01 -27.53 4.01
N TYR A 89 18.28 -26.50 4.44
CA TYR A 89 18.43 -25.14 3.96
C TYR A 89 18.84 -24.19 5.10
N ARG A 90 20.10 -23.77 5.11
CA ARG A 90 20.66 -22.82 6.10
C ARG A 90 21.63 -21.84 5.41
N PRO A 91 21.13 -20.88 4.63
CA PRO A 91 22.01 -19.95 3.93
C PRO A 91 22.72 -19.02 4.91
N ALA A 92 24.05 -18.88 4.76
CA ALA A 92 24.86 -18.00 5.60
C ALA A 92 24.77 -16.51 5.17
N SER A 93 24.20 -16.23 3.99
CA SER A 93 24.07 -14.90 3.42
C SER A 93 23.02 -14.87 2.31
N PRO A 94 22.54 -13.70 1.86
CA PRO A 94 21.63 -13.57 0.72
C PRO A 94 22.23 -14.13 -0.58
N HIS A 95 23.53 -13.98 -0.77
CA HIS A 95 24.23 -14.59 -1.92
C HIS A 95 24.19 -16.12 -1.86
N ALA A 96 24.40 -16.72 -0.69
CA ALA A 96 24.29 -18.16 -0.48
C ALA A 96 22.85 -18.66 -0.74
N ALA A 97 21.83 -17.94 -0.25
CA ALA A 97 20.43 -18.26 -0.49
C ALA A 97 20.11 -18.30 -1.99
N LYS A 98 20.59 -17.31 -2.74
CA LYS A 98 20.41 -17.21 -4.17
C LYS A 98 21.07 -18.38 -4.93
N ARG A 99 22.28 -18.77 -4.52
CA ARG A 99 22.97 -19.95 -5.09
C ARG A 99 22.25 -21.27 -4.80
N LEU A 100 21.56 -21.36 -3.66
CA LEU A 100 20.75 -22.52 -3.29
C LEU A 100 19.38 -22.53 -3.98
N GLY A 101 19.03 -21.46 -4.71
CA GLY A 101 17.79 -21.41 -5.50
C GLY A 101 16.65 -20.62 -4.84
N VAL A 102 16.93 -19.76 -3.85
CA VAL A 102 15.95 -18.83 -3.30
C VAL A 102 16.27 -17.40 -3.75
N ALA A 103 15.36 -16.76 -4.45
CA ALA A 103 15.48 -15.36 -4.87
C ALA A 103 14.41 -14.50 -4.20
N THR A 104 14.77 -13.26 -3.85
CA THR A 104 13.87 -12.31 -3.19
C THR A 104 13.83 -11.01 -3.97
N VAL A 105 12.63 -10.52 -4.22
CA VAL A 105 12.37 -9.15 -4.69
C VAL A 105 11.81 -8.37 -3.49
N HIS A 106 12.57 -7.38 -3.03
CA HIS A 106 12.23 -6.57 -1.86
C HIS A 106 11.28 -5.42 -2.21
N GLN A 107 10.58 -4.93 -1.20
CA GLN A 107 9.64 -3.80 -1.30
C GLN A 107 10.29 -2.52 -1.84
N SER A 108 11.52 -2.20 -1.38
CA SER A 108 12.27 -1.02 -1.83
C SER A 108 13.11 -1.36 -3.05
N VAL A 109 12.72 -0.82 -4.21
CA VAL A 109 13.53 -0.92 -5.44
C VAL A 109 14.86 -0.17 -5.26
N ALA A 110 14.84 0.98 -4.55
CA ALA A 110 16.01 1.82 -4.36
C ALA A 110 17.17 1.10 -3.65
N ASP A 111 16.86 0.18 -2.72
CA ASP A 111 17.86 -0.58 -1.99
C ASP A 111 18.44 -1.74 -2.81
N ALA A 112 17.77 -2.08 -3.91
CA ALA A 112 18.12 -3.22 -4.74
C ALA A 112 18.89 -2.85 -6.02
N VAL A 113 18.99 -1.55 -6.37
CA VAL A 113 19.54 -1.09 -7.64
C VAL A 113 20.60 -0.01 -7.45
N VAL A 114 21.43 0.19 -8.48
CA VAL A 114 22.41 1.30 -8.55
C VAL A 114 21.98 2.25 -9.65
N PRO A 115 21.34 3.39 -9.33
CA PRO A 115 20.70 4.29 -10.29
C PRO A 115 21.66 4.86 -11.35
N THR A 116 22.93 5.04 -11.00
CA THR A 116 23.97 5.62 -11.86
C THR A 116 24.60 4.63 -12.83
N LEU A 117 24.47 3.33 -12.59
CA LEU A 117 24.93 2.28 -13.51
C LEU A 117 23.95 2.11 -14.67
N SER A 118 24.44 1.53 -15.78
CA SER A 118 23.59 1.16 -16.91
C SER A 118 22.54 0.11 -16.51
N ILE A 119 21.46 0.03 -17.29
CA ILE A 119 20.44 -1.01 -17.13
C ILE A 119 21.07 -2.40 -17.29
N ALA A 120 21.98 -2.56 -18.26
CA ALA A 120 22.72 -3.82 -18.46
C ALA A 120 23.57 -4.21 -17.24
N ASP A 121 24.27 -3.27 -16.62
CA ASP A 121 25.08 -3.55 -15.43
C ASP A 121 24.20 -3.87 -14.22
N ASN A 122 23.06 -3.21 -14.06
CA ASN A 122 22.10 -3.56 -13.02
C ASN A 122 21.50 -4.96 -13.21
N LEU A 123 21.17 -5.38 -14.44
CA LEU A 123 20.71 -6.73 -14.74
C LEU A 123 21.76 -7.80 -14.43
N LEU A 124 23.03 -7.48 -14.60
CA LEU A 124 24.17 -8.38 -14.40
C LEU A 124 24.86 -8.18 -13.04
N LEU A 125 24.33 -7.34 -12.15
CA LEU A 125 24.99 -6.88 -10.93
C LEU A 125 25.49 -8.07 -10.07
N ASP A 126 24.67 -9.10 -9.89
CA ASP A 126 25.06 -10.29 -9.12
C ASP A 126 26.26 -11.03 -9.73
N ARG A 127 26.32 -11.11 -11.05
CA ARG A 127 27.45 -11.72 -11.76
C ARG A 127 28.71 -10.85 -11.69
N LEU A 128 28.54 -9.53 -11.71
CA LEU A 128 29.66 -8.57 -11.59
C LEU A 128 30.24 -8.56 -10.19
N CYS A 129 29.42 -8.82 -9.16
CA CYS A 129 29.83 -8.88 -7.76
C CYS A 129 30.25 -10.29 -7.31
N ASP A 130 30.10 -11.34 -8.12
CA ASP A 130 30.51 -12.70 -7.77
C ASP A 130 32.03 -12.87 -7.98
N PRO A 131 32.81 -13.16 -6.91
CA PRO A 131 34.25 -13.38 -7.03
C PRO A 131 34.62 -14.56 -7.95
N ALA A 132 33.71 -15.53 -8.12
CA ALA A 132 33.91 -16.68 -9.00
C ALA A 132 33.56 -16.38 -10.47
N SER A 133 32.96 -15.22 -10.75
CA SER A 133 32.58 -14.85 -12.11
C SER A 133 33.83 -14.43 -12.92
N PRO A 134 34.00 -14.92 -14.15
CA PRO A 134 35.09 -14.46 -15.03
C PRO A 134 34.87 -12.98 -15.38
N TRP A 135 35.51 -12.12 -14.62
CA TRP A 135 35.33 -10.68 -14.71
C TRP A 135 35.80 -10.05 -16.04
N ARG A 136 36.40 -10.86 -16.91
CA ARG A 136 36.81 -10.53 -18.28
C ARG A 136 35.85 -10.98 -19.37
N ALA A 137 34.56 -11.18 -19.07
CA ALA A 137 33.60 -11.51 -20.14
C ALA A 137 33.59 -10.45 -21.22
N PRO A 138 33.67 -10.79 -22.51
CA PRO A 138 33.66 -9.85 -23.62
C PRO A 138 32.41 -8.97 -23.55
N PRO A 139 32.50 -7.66 -23.90
CA PRO A 139 31.35 -6.74 -23.89
C PRO A 139 30.14 -7.25 -24.67
N ALA A 140 30.37 -7.98 -25.77
CA ALA A 140 29.31 -8.59 -26.57
C ALA A 140 28.53 -9.69 -25.78
N ALA A 141 29.24 -10.53 -25.04
CA ALA A 141 28.62 -11.58 -24.22
C ALA A 141 27.82 -10.98 -23.06
N ARG A 142 28.34 -9.92 -22.42
CA ARG A 142 27.62 -9.17 -21.36
C ARG A 142 26.33 -8.55 -21.91
N ARG A 143 26.39 -7.89 -23.08
CA ARG A 143 25.20 -7.33 -23.72
C ARG A 143 24.18 -8.40 -24.11
N ALA A 144 24.61 -9.54 -24.62
CA ALA A 144 23.73 -10.66 -24.96
C ALA A 144 23.04 -11.23 -23.73
N ALA A 145 23.77 -11.41 -22.62
CA ALA A 145 23.22 -11.87 -21.35
C ALA A 145 22.20 -10.87 -20.78
N ALA A 146 22.52 -9.56 -20.80
CA ALA A 146 21.59 -8.52 -20.34
C ALA A 146 20.31 -8.47 -21.19
N ARG A 147 20.40 -8.59 -22.52
CA ARG A 147 19.22 -8.68 -23.41
C ARG A 147 18.34 -9.88 -23.09
N SER A 148 18.96 -11.05 -22.87
CA SER A 148 18.20 -12.25 -22.51
C SER A 148 17.41 -12.07 -21.21
N LEU A 149 18.00 -11.43 -20.18
CA LEU A 149 17.31 -11.15 -18.93
C LEU A 149 16.21 -10.12 -19.10
N ALA A 150 16.46 -9.04 -19.85
CA ALA A 150 15.46 -8.01 -20.16
C ALA A 150 14.25 -8.59 -20.91
N ALA A 151 14.49 -9.45 -21.89
CA ALA A 151 13.43 -10.10 -22.66
C ALA A 151 12.53 -11.00 -21.79
N ARG A 152 13.06 -11.68 -20.77
CA ARG A 152 12.27 -12.52 -19.84
C ARG A 152 11.20 -11.76 -19.08
N VAL A 153 11.40 -10.46 -18.85
CA VAL A 153 10.45 -9.60 -18.13
C VAL A 153 9.74 -8.61 -19.05
N GLY A 154 9.89 -8.76 -20.37
CA GLY A 154 9.28 -7.87 -21.35
C GLY A 154 9.79 -6.42 -21.27
N LEU A 155 11.07 -6.22 -20.91
CA LEU A 155 11.71 -4.92 -20.85
C LEU A 155 12.37 -4.58 -22.18
N ASP A 156 11.76 -3.68 -22.94
CA ASP A 156 12.26 -3.19 -24.23
C ASP A 156 12.74 -1.72 -24.10
N VAL A 157 14.03 -1.59 -23.77
CA VAL A 157 14.67 -0.31 -23.50
C VAL A 157 16.13 -0.31 -23.97
N ASP A 158 16.73 0.88 -24.11
CA ASP A 158 18.18 0.97 -24.32
C ASP A 158 18.94 0.55 -23.06
N LEU A 159 19.53 -0.64 -23.12
CA LEU A 159 20.27 -1.23 -22.00
C LEU A 159 21.55 -0.48 -21.63
N ALA A 160 22.04 0.44 -22.47
CA ALA A 160 23.18 1.30 -22.18
C ALA A 160 22.80 2.55 -21.36
N ALA A 161 21.51 2.91 -21.33
CA ALA A 161 21.02 4.04 -20.56
C ALA A 161 21.20 3.83 -19.04
N PRO A 162 21.37 4.91 -18.26
CA PRO A 162 21.38 4.83 -16.79
C PRO A 162 20.04 4.31 -16.26
N LEU A 163 20.07 3.48 -15.21
CA LEU A 163 18.84 2.93 -14.62
C LEU A 163 17.90 4.03 -14.12
N ALA A 164 18.42 5.15 -13.63
CA ALA A 164 17.63 6.30 -13.18
C ALA A 164 16.71 6.89 -14.25
N SER A 165 16.94 6.60 -15.54
CA SER A 165 16.07 7.05 -16.64
C SER A 165 14.77 6.25 -16.76
N LEU A 166 14.68 5.09 -16.11
CA LEU A 166 13.51 4.21 -16.13
C LEU A 166 12.43 4.68 -15.15
N SER A 167 11.18 4.38 -15.50
CA SER A 167 10.07 4.44 -14.55
C SER A 167 10.33 3.50 -13.36
N LEU A 168 9.71 3.77 -12.21
CA LEU A 168 9.82 2.89 -11.03
C LEU A 168 9.36 1.46 -11.34
N ALA A 169 8.33 1.30 -12.16
CA ALA A 169 7.83 0.01 -12.62
C ALA A 169 8.87 -0.76 -13.46
N ASP A 170 9.57 -0.07 -14.36
CA ASP A 170 10.61 -0.69 -15.17
C ASP A 170 11.87 -1.02 -14.34
N GLN A 171 12.22 -0.16 -13.37
CA GLN A 171 13.27 -0.48 -12.39
C GLN A 171 12.91 -1.76 -11.60
N GLN A 172 11.65 -1.94 -11.23
CA GLN A 172 11.18 -3.14 -10.56
C GLN A 172 11.28 -4.39 -11.46
N ARG A 173 10.98 -4.26 -12.77
CA ARG A 173 11.23 -5.35 -13.74
C ARG A 173 12.70 -5.71 -13.82
N VAL A 174 13.62 -4.75 -13.73
CA VAL A 174 15.08 -5.03 -13.67
C VAL A 174 15.42 -5.84 -12.43
N THR A 175 14.89 -5.50 -11.23
CA THR A 175 15.12 -6.31 -10.02
C THR A 175 14.56 -7.72 -10.15
N LEU A 176 13.38 -7.86 -10.75
CA LEU A 176 12.77 -9.16 -10.99
C LEU A 176 13.57 -9.99 -12.02
N ALA A 177 13.99 -9.39 -13.15
CA ALA A 177 14.84 -10.05 -14.14
C ALA A 177 16.13 -10.59 -13.53
N ARG A 178 16.74 -9.81 -12.62
CA ARG A 178 17.94 -10.21 -11.87
C ARG A 178 17.64 -11.36 -10.90
N ALA A 179 16.51 -11.32 -10.19
CA ALA A 179 16.08 -12.41 -9.32
C ALA A 179 15.91 -13.72 -10.10
N LEU A 180 15.39 -13.65 -11.33
CA LEU A 180 15.17 -14.79 -12.22
C LEU A 180 16.43 -15.31 -12.93
N ALA A 181 17.54 -14.55 -12.91
CA ALA A 181 18.78 -14.94 -13.61
C ALA A 181 19.36 -16.27 -13.09
N GLY A 182 19.14 -16.58 -11.81
CA GLY A 182 19.60 -17.81 -11.15
C GLY A 182 18.65 -19.00 -11.31
N GLN A 183 17.57 -18.88 -12.06
CA GLN A 183 16.52 -19.93 -12.17
C GLN A 183 16.07 -20.44 -10.79
N PRO A 184 15.48 -19.57 -9.93
CA PRO A 184 15.16 -19.94 -8.58
C PRO A 184 14.09 -21.02 -8.53
N SER A 185 14.17 -21.90 -7.53
CA SER A 185 13.10 -22.83 -7.18
C SER A 185 12.03 -22.19 -6.30
N LEU A 186 12.45 -21.18 -5.50
CA LEU A 186 11.56 -20.36 -4.68
C LEU A 186 11.79 -18.89 -4.98
N LEU A 187 10.74 -18.18 -5.37
CA LEU A 187 10.72 -16.74 -5.56
C LEU A 187 9.90 -16.09 -4.43
N ILE A 188 10.51 -15.18 -3.70
CA ILE A 188 9.86 -14.38 -2.66
C ILE A 188 9.59 -13.00 -3.23
N LEU A 189 8.33 -12.58 -3.20
CA LEU A 189 7.87 -11.26 -3.64
C LEU A 189 7.34 -10.51 -2.42
N ASP A 190 8.09 -9.51 -1.95
CA ASP A 190 7.73 -8.72 -0.77
C ASP A 190 7.17 -7.37 -1.21
N GLU A 191 5.83 -7.19 -1.10
CA GLU A 191 5.07 -6.01 -1.51
C GLU A 191 5.33 -5.57 -2.98
N PRO A 192 5.29 -6.49 -3.95
CA PRO A 192 5.80 -6.21 -5.29
C PRO A 192 4.97 -5.19 -6.09
N THR A 193 3.77 -4.84 -5.65
CA THR A 193 2.83 -3.94 -6.34
C THR A 193 2.63 -2.61 -5.63
N ALA A 194 3.30 -2.36 -4.50
CA ALA A 194 3.07 -1.20 -3.65
C ALA A 194 3.18 0.16 -4.39
N SER A 195 4.06 0.22 -5.40
CA SER A 195 4.31 1.43 -6.21
C SER A 195 3.91 1.31 -7.68
N LEU A 196 3.14 0.27 -8.03
CA LEU A 196 2.69 0.00 -9.40
C LEU A 196 1.25 0.49 -9.62
N SER A 197 0.97 0.97 -10.84
CA SER A 197 -0.39 1.14 -11.32
C SER A 197 -1.07 -0.22 -11.54
N ALA A 198 -2.39 -0.26 -11.62
CA ALA A 198 -3.15 -1.49 -11.85
C ALA A 198 -2.71 -2.23 -13.14
N ALA A 199 -2.43 -1.48 -14.22
CA ALA A 199 -1.96 -2.07 -15.48
C ALA A 199 -0.54 -2.67 -15.36
N GLU A 200 0.33 -2.07 -14.55
CA GLU A 200 1.68 -2.56 -14.30
C GLU A 200 1.65 -3.78 -13.37
N ALA A 201 0.79 -3.77 -12.35
CA ALA A 201 0.56 -4.92 -11.47
C ALA A 201 0.05 -6.14 -12.27
N GLU A 202 -0.90 -5.94 -13.20
CA GLU A 202 -1.40 -7.03 -14.05
C GLU A 202 -0.28 -7.63 -14.93
N ARG A 203 0.61 -6.81 -15.49
CA ARG A 203 1.77 -7.32 -16.24
C ARG A 203 2.73 -8.14 -15.37
N LEU A 204 2.91 -7.73 -14.11
CA LEU A 204 3.68 -8.51 -13.13
C LEU A 204 2.99 -9.86 -12.87
N PHE A 205 1.66 -9.89 -12.68
CA PHE A 205 0.94 -11.13 -12.42
C PHE A 205 0.95 -12.09 -13.61
N VAL A 206 0.89 -11.60 -14.85
CA VAL A 206 1.08 -12.43 -16.04
C VAL A 206 2.45 -13.12 -16.02
N LEU A 207 3.51 -12.42 -15.60
CA LEU A 207 4.84 -13.00 -15.47
C LEU A 207 4.90 -14.02 -14.31
N VAL A 208 4.29 -13.72 -13.17
CA VAL A 208 4.20 -14.64 -12.02
C VAL A 208 3.44 -15.92 -12.43
N ASP A 209 2.34 -15.80 -13.20
CA ASP A 209 1.60 -16.95 -13.74
C ASP A 209 2.47 -17.81 -14.68
N ALA A 210 3.33 -17.22 -15.49
CA ALA A 210 4.27 -17.95 -16.33
C ALA A 210 5.29 -18.73 -15.48
N LEU A 211 5.90 -18.08 -14.48
CA LEU A 211 6.86 -18.74 -13.57
C LEU A 211 6.22 -19.88 -12.78
N ARG A 212 4.98 -19.73 -12.36
CA ARG A 212 4.20 -20.76 -11.70
C ARG A 212 4.04 -22.00 -12.60
N ARG A 213 3.71 -21.80 -13.88
CA ARG A 213 3.60 -22.89 -14.86
C ARG A 213 4.95 -23.60 -15.09
N ASP A 214 6.05 -22.87 -14.98
CA ASP A 214 7.41 -23.41 -15.06
C ASP A 214 7.83 -24.13 -13.75
N GLY A 215 6.93 -24.26 -12.76
CA GLY A 215 7.16 -24.99 -11.52
C GLY A 215 7.87 -24.21 -10.44
N VAL A 216 8.07 -22.90 -10.58
CA VAL A 216 8.66 -22.05 -9.54
C VAL A 216 7.67 -21.89 -8.38
N ALA A 217 8.09 -22.23 -7.16
CA ALA A 217 7.33 -21.94 -5.94
C ALA A 217 7.37 -20.44 -5.64
N ILE A 218 6.26 -19.85 -5.23
CA ILE A 218 6.17 -18.39 -5.01
C ILE A 218 5.61 -18.09 -3.63
N LEU A 219 6.35 -17.31 -2.84
CA LEU A 219 5.89 -16.74 -1.58
C LEU A 219 5.59 -15.25 -1.82
N LEU A 220 4.32 -14.89 -1.80
CA LEU A 220 3.85 -13.52 -2.00
C LEU A 220 3.49 -12.89 -0.65
N VAL A 221 4.20 -11.84 -0.26
CA VAL A 221 3.83 -11.00 0.89
C VAL A 221 3.17 -9.74 0.34
N SER A 222 1.89 -9.56 0.63
CA SER A 222 1.15 -8.35 0.24
C SER A 222 0.03 -8.09 1.26
N HIS A 223 -0.30 -6.82 1.42
CA HIS A 223 -1.47 -6.38 2.17
C HIS A 223 -2.63 -5.94 1.25
N ARG A 224 -2.42 -5.91 -0.08
CA ARG A 224 -3.44 -5.56 -1.08
C ARG A 224 -4.26 -6.80 -1.42
N LEU A 225 -5.51 -6.83 -0.95
CA LEU A 225 -6.40 -7.99 -1.13
C LEU A 225 -6.69 -8.28 -2.60
N GLY A 226 -6.82 -7.24 -3.44
CA GLY A 226 -7.01 -7.38 -4.89
C GLY A 226 -5.89 -8.18 -5.55
N ASP A 227 -4.63 -7.94 -5.17
CA ASP A 227 -3.47 -8.68 -5.67
C ASP A 227 -3.52 -10.16 -5.27
N LEU A 228 -3.86 -10.41 -3.99
CA LEU A 228 -3.95 -11.77 -3.45
C LEU A 228 -5.09 -12.56 -4.09
N ARG A 229 -6.26 -11.94 -4.27
CA ARG A 229 -7.41 -12.55 -4.98
C ARG A 229 -7.08 -12.92 -6.42
N ARG A 230 -6.21 -12.12 -7.06
CA ARG A 230 -5.82 -12.32 -8.47
C ARG A 230 -4.95 -13.56 -8.67
N ILE A 231 -4.05 -13.90 -7.73
CA ILE A 231 -2.96 -14.83 -8.03
C ILE A 231 -2.72 -15.92 -6.98
N ALA A 232 -3.15 -15.75 -5.71
CA ALA A 232 -2.85 -16.70 -4.66
C ALA A 232 -3.66 -18.00 -4.81
N ASP A 233 -2.96 -19.14 -4.68
CA ASP A 233 -3.59 -20.47 -4.60
C ASP A 233 -3.95 -20.81 -3.15
N ARG A 234 -3.20 -20.26 -2.19
CA ARG A 234 -3.34 -20.49 -0.77
C ARG A 234 -2.92 -19.27 0.03
N ALA A 235 -3.57 -19.03 1.18
CA ALA A 235 -3.23 -17.95 2.10
C ALA A 235 -2.82 -18.52 3.47
N ALA A 236 -1.59 -18.25 3.88
CA ALA A 236 -1.05 -18.57 5.20
C ALA A 236 -1.09 -17.30 6.07
N ILE A 237 -1.84 -17.36 7.17
CA ILE A 237 -2.08 -16.19 8.03
C ILE A 237 -1.16 -16.25 9.23
N VAL A 238 -0.27 -15.27 9.34
CA VAL A 238 0.68 -15.14 10.46
C VAL A 238 0.12 -14.19 11.52
N ARG A 239 0.10 -14.65 12.75
CA ARG A 239 -0.18 -13.84 13.94
C ARG A 239 0.71 -14.27 15.09
N ASP A 240 1.31 -13.31 15.80
CA ASP A 240 2.20 -13.54 16.94
C ASP A 240 3.33 -14.55 16.65
N GLY A 241 3.89 -14.47 15.44
CA GLY A 241 5.01 -15.30 14.99
C GLY A 241 4.64 -16.76 14.67
N ARG A 242 3.36 -17.09 14.47
CA ARG A 242 2.87 -18.42 14.11
C ARG A 242 1.89 -18.37 12.94
N ILE A 243 1.79 -19.44 12.17
CA ILE A 243 0.67 -19.62 11.23
C ILE A 243 -0.57 -20.02 12.07
N VAL A 244 -1.60 -19.17 12.03
CA VAL A 244 -2.86 -19.40 12.77
C VAL A 244 -3.97 -19.92 11.87
N ALA A 245 -3.85 -19.74 10.55
CA ALA A 245 -4.73 -20.36 9.57
C ALA A 245 -3.98 -20.55 8.24
N ASP A 246 -4.39 -21.55 7.49
CA ASP A 246 -3.86 -21.92 6.18
C ASP A 246 -5.04 -22.27 5.28
N LEU A 247 -5.42 -21.33 4.41
CA LEU A 247 -6.65 -21.33 3.62
C LEU A 247 -6.34 -21.65 2.16
N ALA A 248 -6.88 -22.75 1.64
CA ALA A 248 -6.80 -23.09 0.22
C ALA A 248 -7.86 -22.36 -0.60
N ALA A 249 -7.62 -22.24 -1.91
CA ALA A 249 -8.61 -21.67 -2.82
C ALA A 249 -9.89 -22.57 -2.92
N PRO A 250 -11.09 -21.96 -3.00
CA PRO A 250 -11.37 -20.52 -3.03
C PRO A 250 -11.18 -19.86 -1.67
N ILE A 251 -10.30 -18.84 -1.61
CA ILE A 251 -9.94 -18.18 -0.35
C ILE A 251 -11.03 -17.17 0.03
N ASP A 252 -11.61 -17.32 1.21
CA ASP A 252 -12.42 -16.26 1.82
C ASP A 252 -11.47 -15.23 2.46
N PHE A 253 -11.21 -14.16 1.72
CA PHE A 253 -10.30 -13.11 2.17
C PHE A 253 -10.88 -12.27 3.32
N ASP A 254 -12.19 -12.18 3.47
CA ASP A 254 -12.82 -11.47 4.59
C ASP A 254 -12.59 -12.25 5.88
N ALA A 255 -12.83 -13.57 5.87
CA ALA A 255 -12.48 -14.46 6.97
C ALA A 255 -10.96 -14.49 7.24
N ALA A 256 -10.13 -14.42 6.21
CA ALA A 256 -8.68 -14.33 6.34
C ALA A 256 -8.26 -13.06 7.11
N VAL A 257 -8.84 -11.90 6.78
CA VAL A 257 -8.57 -10.64 7.46
C VAL A 257 -9.09 -10.66 8.90
N GLU A 258 -10.29 -11.20 9.17
CA GLU A 258 -10.80 -11.38 10.53
C GLU A 258 -9.85 -12.25 11.38
N THR A 259 -9.37 -13.35 10.82
CA THR A 259 -8.39 -14.24 11.47
C THR A 259 -7.08 -13.54 11.76
N MET A 260 -6.60 -12.73 10.80
CA MET A 260 -5.38 -11.95 10.93
C MET A 260 -5.48 -10.89 12.04
N ILE A 261 -6.62 -10.22 12.15
CA ILE A 261 -6.88 -9.16 13.14
C ILE A 261 -7.22 -9.77 14.51
N GLY A 262 -7.77 -10.99 14.54
CA GLY A 262 -8.21 -11.70 15.74
C GLY A 262 -9.54 -11.20 16.32
N ARG A 263 -10.31 -10.46 15.54
CA ARG A 263 -11.66 -9.98 15.87
C ARG A 263 -12.52 -9.88 14.60
N PRO A 264 -13.85 -10.00 14.70
CA PRO A 264 -14.73 -9.77 13.57
C PRO A 264 -14.53 -8.35 13.00
N LEU A 265 -14.50 -8.24 11.68
CA LEU A 265 -14.61 -6.94 11.03
C LEU A 265 -16.01 -6.38 11.31
N PRO A 266 -16.15 -5.08 11.60
CA PRO A 266 -17.45 -4.45 11.67
C PRO A 266 -18.13 -4.63 10.31
N ARG A 267 -19.09 -5.55 10.21
CA ARG A 267 -19.93 -5.74 9.01
C ARG A 267 -20.92 -4.59 8.87
N THR A 268 -20.44 -3.37 8.78
CA THR A 268 -21.26 -2.23 8.42
C THR A 268 -21.21 -2.03 6.91
N ARG A 269 -21.71 -3.02 6.19
CA ARG A 269 -22.34 -2.75 4.92
C ARG A 269 -23.75 -2.24 5.22
N ALA A 270 -23.87 -1.01 5.73
CA ALA A 270 -25.11 -0.29 5.52
C ALA A 270 -25.30 -0.24 4.01
N PRO A 271 -26.46 -0.65 3.47
CA PRO A 271 -26.73 -0.50 2.05
C PRO A 271 -26.50 0.98 1.74
N VAL A 272 -25.56 1.26 0.84
CA VAL A 272 -25.45 2.58 0.22
C VAL A 272 -26.81 2.81 -0.39
N PRO A 273 -27.62 3.77 0.10
CA PRO A 273 -28.89 4.05 -0.54
C PRO A 273 -28.54 4.43 -1.97
N GLU A 274 -29.08 3.70 -2.93
CA GLU A 274 -29.06 4.01 -4.35
C GLU A 274 -29.66 5.42 -4.52
N ARG A 275 -28.81 6.44 -4.41
CA ARG A 275 -29.16 7.78 -4.82
C ARG A 275 -28.80 7.93 -6.30
N ALA A 276 -29.58 7.24 -7.12
CA ALA A 276 -29.79 7.64 -8.50
C ALA A 276 -30.28 9.09 -8.51
N GLY A 277 -29.60 9.90 -9.27
CA GLY A 277 -29.96 11.24 -9.70
C GLY A 277 -31.13 11.89 -8.98
N LEU A 278 -30.87 12.65 -7.94
CA LEU A 278 -31.81 13.61 -7.40
C LEU A 278 -31.07 14.89 -7.03
N ALA A 279 -31.18 15.87 -7.86
CA ALA A 279 -31.35 17.24 -7.42
C ALA A 279 -32.51 17.26 -6.40
N GLY A 280 -32.23 17.54 -5.13
CA GLY A 280 -33.21 17.90 -4.12
C GLY A 280 -33.86 16.76 -3.33
N ALA A 281 -33.24 16.33 -2.21
CA ALA A 281 -33.98 15.93 -1.01
C ALA A 281 -33.06 16.08 0.20
N GLY A 282 -33.43 16.97 1.12
CA GLY A 282 -32.67 17.39 2.27
C GLY A 282 -32.50 16.31 3.33
N VAL A 283 -31.29 16.25 3.86
CA VAL A 283 -31.03 15.78 5.22
C VAL A 283 -30.12 16.82 5.87
N GLY A 284 -30.64 17.47 6.87
CA GLY A 284 -29.92 18.44 7.71
C GLY A 284 -30.03 19.89 7.21
N SER A 285 -30.68 20.72 7.97
CA SER A 285 -30.93 22.15 7.75
C SER A 285 -29.65 22.98 7.75
N GLY A 286 -28.96 23.00 6.62
CA GLY A 286 -27.85 23.88 6.30
C GLY A 286 -27.74 23.98 4.79
N SER A 287 -28.26 25.05 4.20
CA SER A 287 -28.37 25.25 2.77
C SER A 287 -27.01 25.41 2.10
N GLY A 288 -26.50 24.37 1.43
CA GLY A 288 -25.35 24.42 0.54
C GLY A 288 -24.26 23.37 0.82
N PRO A 289 -23.38 23.12 -0.16
CA PRO A 289 -22.26 22.22 0.02
C PRO A 289 -21.25 22.75 1.04
N GLY A 290 -20.66 21.83 1.85
CA GLY A 290 -19.60 22.18 2.79
C GLY A 290 -18.34 22.63 2.09
N PHE A 291 -18.06 22.04 0.90
CA PHE A 291 -16.96 22.46 0.03
C PHE A 291 -17.36 22.35 -1.44
N SER A 292 -17.00 23.32 -2.25
CA SER A 292 -17.21 23.23 -3.69
C SER A 292 -16.06 23.83 -4.50
N VAL A 293 -15.89 23.32 -5.71
CA VAL A 293 -15.02 23.90 -6.74
C VAL A 293 -15.81 24.10 -8.03
N ARG A 294 -15.49 25.17 -8.76
CA ARG A 294 -16.09 25.51 -10.04
C ARG A 294 -15.03 25.85 -11.05
N GLN A 295 -15.13 25.25 -12.26
CA GLN A 295 -14.23 25.44 -13.38
C GLN A 295 -12.76 25.33 -12.98
N MET A 296 -12.46 24.37 -12.08
CA MET A 296 -11.12 24.19 -11.52
C MET A 296 -10.17 23.62 -12.56
N ARG A 297 -9.06 24.32 -12.78
CA ARG A 297 -7.91 23.84 -13.55
C ARG A 297 -6.70 23.77 -12.65
N LEU A 298 -6.16 22.58 -12.47
CA LEU A 298 -4.97 22.38 -11.63
C LEU A 298 -3.67 22.76 -12.35
N THR A 299 -3.66 22.62 -13.68
CA THR A 299 -2.56 23.03 -14.57
C THR A 299 -3.13 23.83 -15.75
N PRO A 300 -2.33 24.62 -16.44
CA PRO A 300 -2.80 25.36 -17.63
C PRO A 300 -3.41 24.48 -18.71
N THR A 301 -2.97 23.24 -18.81
CA THR A 301 -3.40 22.25 -19.82
C THR A 301 -4.48 21.30 -19.35
N SER A 302 -4.85 21.30 -18.04
CA SER A 302 -5.87 20.39 -17.53
C SER A 302 -7.28 20.84 -17.93
N THR A 303 -8.16 19.88 -18.15
CA THR A 303 -9.61 20.12 -18.37
C THR A 303 -10.22 20.71 -17.10
N PRO A 304 -11.08 21.74 -17.17
CA PRO A 304 -11.76 22.27 -16.02
C PRO A 304 -12.79 21.26 -15.50
N PHE A 305 -12.98 21.25 -14.17
CA PHE A 305 -13.96 20.39 -13.53
C PHE A 305 -14.67 21.09 -12.38
N ASP A 306 -15.85 20.57 -12.01
CA ASP A 306 -16.67 21.00 -10.90
C ASP A 306 -16.82 19.87 -9.90
N LEU A 307 -16.87 20.17 -8.62
CA LEU A 307 -17.09 19.19 -7.55
C LEU A 307 -17.84 19.86 -6.39
N ASP A 308 -18.88 19.21 -5.90
CA ASP A 308 -19.56 19.55 -4.65
C ASP A 308 -19.41 18.42 -3.65
N VAL A 309 -19.10 18.75 -2.41
CA VAL A 309 -19.00 17.82 -1.29
C VAL A 309 -19.88 18.36 -0.16
N GLN A 310 -20.83 17.55 0.27
CA GLN A 310 -21.76 17.94 1.32
C GLN A 310 -21.11 17.89 2.71
N ARG A 311 -21.65 18.65 3.64
CA ARG A 311 -21.22 18.54 5.03
C ARG A 311 -21.62 17.18 5.59
N GLY A 312 -20.69 16.49 6.26
CA GLY A 312 -20.89 15.13 6.75
C GLY A 312 -20.64 14.04 5.72
N GLU A 313 -20.39 14.41 4.45
CA GLU A 313 -20.09 13.46 3.38
C GLU A 313 -18.58 13.13 3.36
N ILE A 314 -18.27 11.87 3.13
CA ILE A 314 -16.93 11.39 2.78
C ILE A 314 -16.90 11.11 1.28
N VAL A 315 -16.18 11.91 0.51
CA VAL A 315 -15.98 11.70 -0.93
C VAL A 315 -14.59 11.14 -1.17
N ALA A 316 -14.51 9.99 -1.85
CA ALA A 316 -13.24 9.48 -2.35
C ALA A 316 -12.97 9.97 -3.77
N ILE A 317 -11.80 10.53 -3.99
CA ILE A 317 -11.24 10.88 -5.30
C ILE A 317 -10.24 9.79 -5.67
N ALA A 318 -10.69 8.86 -6.52
CA ALA A 318 -9.95 7.67 -6.89
C ALA A 318 -9.32 7.79 -8.28
N GLY A 319 -8.05 7.42 -8.41
CA GLY A 319 -7.36 7.49 -9.70
C GLY A 319 -5.90 7.05 -9.63
N PRO A 320 -5.21 6.93 -10.77
CA PRO A 320 -3.86 6.40 -10.82
C PRO A 320 -2.85 7.28 -10.06
N VAL A 321 -1.75 6.67 -9.65
CA VAL A 321 -0.58 7.39 -9.14
C VAL A 321 -0.08 8.35 -10.22
N GLY A 322 0.22 9.60 -9.86
CA GLY A 322 0.61 10.63 -10.83
C GLY A 322 -0.56 11.33 -11.54
N GLY A 323 -1.80 10.89 -11.37
CA GLY A 323 -3.01 11.48 -11.98
C GLY A 323 -3.36 12.90 -11.50
N GLY A 324 -2.62 13.46 -10.54
CA GLY A 324 -2.81 14.83 -10.06
C GLY A 324 -3.62 14.98 -8.76
N LYS A 325 -4.03 13.88 -8.12
CA LYS A 325 -4.78 13.85 -6.85
C LYS A 325 -4.12 14.66 -5.74
N SER A 326 -2.86 14.36 -5.43
CA SER A 326 -2.09 15.09 -4.40
C SER A 326 -1.90 16.57 -4.74
N ARG A 327 -1.83 16.92 -6.04
CA ARG A 327 -1.81 18.33 -6.46
C ARG A 327 -3.13 19.01 -6.12
N PHE A 328 -4.27 18.35 -6.34
CA PHE A 328 -5.58 18.88 -5.98
C PHE A 328 -5.70 19.05 -4.45
N ALA A 329 -5.33 18.05 -3.67
CA ALA A 329 -5.29 18.15 -2.21
C ALA A 329 -4.45 19.36 -1.73
N ARG A 330 -3.25 19.52 -2.27
CA ARG A 330 -2.34 20.64 -1.97
C ARG A 330 -2.88 21.99 -2.44
N THR A 331 -3.65 22.03 -3.53
CA THR A 331 -4.32 23.23 -4.02
C THR A 331 -5.40 23.70 -3.03
N ILE A 332 -6.25 22.79 -2.56
CA ILE A 332 -7.26 23.09 -1.54
C ILE A 332 -6.61 23.58 -0.24
N PHE A 333 -5.48 23.00 0.12
CA PHE A 333 -4.71 23.33 1.33
C PHE A 333 -3.86 24.60 1.21
N GLY A 334 -3.80 25.22 0.02
CA GLY A 334 -3.04 26.46 -0.20
C GLY A 334 -1.52 26.26 -0.33
N ALA A 335 -1.03 25.03 -0.51
CA ALA A 335 0.38 24.74 -0.75
C ALA A 335 0.78 24.91 -2.22
N VAL A 336 -0.19 24.79 -3.14
CA VAL A 336 -0.01 24.98 -4.58
C VAL A 336 -1.15 25.86 -5.10
N ARG A 337 -0.89 26.71 -6.09
CA ARG A 337 -1.92 27.49 -6.74
C ARG A 337 -2.56 26.73 -7.89
N ALA A 338 -3.89 26.83 -8.02
CA ALA A 338 -4.60 26.40 -9.23
C ALA A 338 -4.24 27.33 -10.41
N ALA A 339 -4.34 26.80 -11.64
CA ALA A 339 -4.20 27.62 -12.84
C ALA A 339 -5.44 28.51 -13.06
N ALA A 340 -6.65 27.99 -12.76
CA ALA A 340 -7.91 28.72 -12.82
C ALA A 340 -8.97 28.05 -11.95
N GLY A 341 -10.11 28.72 -11.76
CA GLY A 341 -11.27 28.21 -11.04
C GLY A 341 -11.48 28.86 -9.69
N GLU A 342 -12.61 28.53 -9.08
CA GLU A 342 -13.04 29.07 -7.82
C GLU A 342 -13.32 27.95 -6.82
N MET A 343 -13.03 28.20 -5.54
CA MET A 343 -13.37 27.32 -4.44
C MET A 343 -14.25 28.04 -3.43
N THR A 344 -15.16 27.31 -2.80
CA THR A 344 -15.93 27.80 -1.66
C THR A 344 -15.86 26.80 -0.50
N LEU A 345 -15.87 27.32 0.73
CA LEU A 345 -15.92 26.57 1.97
C LEU A 345 -17.08 27.10 2.82
N ASP A 346 -18.06 26.27 3.13
CA ASP A 346 -19.33 26.65 3.78
C ASP A 346 -19.97 27.89 3.13
N GLY A 347 -20.06 27.89 1.79
CA GLY A 347 -20.67 28.96 0.98
C GLY A 347 -19.85 30.26 0.87
N ARG A 348 -18.66 30.33 1.44
CA ARG A 348 -17.77 31.51 1.37
C ARG A 348 -16.60 31.22 0.42
N THR A 349 -16.17 32.23 -0.35
CA THR A 349 -15.01 32.10 -1.23
C THR A 349 -13.80 31.62 -0.43
N TRP A 350 -13.17 30.56 -0.94
CA TRP A 350 -12.00 29.93 -0.36
C TRP A 350 -10.77 30.13 -1.24
N ARG A 351 -9.83 30.97 -0.83
CA ARG A 351 -8.58 31.28 -1.55
C ARG A 351 -7.40 31.33 -0.59
N PRO A 352 -6.94 30.15 -0.08
CA PRO A 352 -5.83 30.12 0.87
C PRO A 352 -4.54 30.57 0.17
N ARG A 353 -3.75 31.39 0.86
CA ARG A 353 -2.44 31.87 0.38
C ARG A 353 -1.30 30.98 0.86
N SER A 354 -1.57 30.20 1.90
CA SER A 354 -0.59 29.32 2.56
C SER A 354 -1.28 28.19 3.32
N PRO A 355 -0.56 27.10 3.63
CA PRO A 355 -1.02 26.06 4.56
C PRO A 355 -1.45 26.61 5.94
N ALA A 356 -0.78 27.64 6.43
CA ALA A 356 -1.12 28.29 7.69
C ALA A 356 -2.51 28.94 7.66
N ASP A 357 -2.91 29.53 6.52
CA ASP A 357 -4.27 30.06 6.34
C ASP A 357 -5.31 28.93 6.38
N ALA A 358 -5.00 27.81 5.74
CA ALA A 358 -5.87 26.64 5.72
C ALA A 358 -6.07 26.09 7.15
N ILE A 359 -4.99 25.89 7.91
CA ILE A 359 -5.05 25.39 9.28
C ILE A 359 -5.87 26.34 10.17
N ARG A 360 -5.66 27.65 10.04
CA ARG A 360 -6.44 28.66 10.79
C ARG A 360 -7.94 28.62 10.48
N ALA A 361 -8.29 28.31 9.23
CA ALA A 361 -9.67 28.19 8.79
C ALA A 361 -10.32 26.83 9.13
N GLY A 362 -9.58 25.87 9.69
CA GLY A 362 -10.06 24.52 9.98
C GLY A 362 -10.04 23.59 8.76
N VAL A 363 -9.18 23.87 7.77
CA VAL A 363 -8.89 22.98 6.65
C VAL A 363 -7.58 22.26 6.94
N PHE A 364 -7.62 20.94 6.98
CA PHE A 364 -6.48 20.11 7.38
C PHE A 364 -6.12 19.11 6.27
N LEU A 365 -4.83 18.81 6.14
CA LEU A 365 -4.30 17.86 5.17
C LEU A 365 -3.37 16.84 5.85
N ALA A 366 -3.72 15.55 5.76
CA ALA A 366 -2.79 14.45 5.97
C ALA A 366 -2.24 14.03 4.60
N GLY A 367 -0.96 14.29 4.36
CA GLY A 367 -0.32 13.99 3.06
C GLY A 367 0.15 12.54 2.96
N GLU A 368 0.38 12.08 1.72
CA GLU A 368 0.81 10.73 1.36
C GLU A 368 2.08 10.29 2.10
N ASP A 369 3.15 11.07 2.01
CA ASP A 369 4.38 10.80 2.74
C ASP A 369 4.34 11.46 4.11
N ARG A 370 4.05 10.65 5.14
CA ARG A 370 3.92 11.12 6.52
C ARG A 370 5.23 11.70 7.09
N TRP A 371 6.39 11.17 6.67
CA TRP A 371 7.69 11.67 7.14
C TRP A 371 8.06 13.01 6.53
N ARG A 372 7.70 13.26 5.29
CA ARG A 372 7.96 14.53 4.63
C ARG A 372 6.96 15.63 4.98
N THR A 373 5.73 15.25 5.36
CA THR A 373 4.64 16.22 5.49
C THR A 373 4.12 16.39 6.91
N SER A 374 4.32 15.39 7.78
CA SER A 374 3.56 15.34 9.03
C SER A 374 4.39 14.96 10.26
N LEU A 375 5.35 14.08 10.15
CA LEU A 375 6.16 13.61 11.27
C LEU A 375 7.48 14.36 11.37
N PHE A 376 8.07 14.31 12.56
CA PHE A 376 9.35 14.94 12.84
C PHE A 376 10.44 13.88 13.04
N PRO A 377 11.66 14.09 12.52
CA PRO A 377 12.77 13.21 12.76
C PRO A 377 13.17 13.24 14.26
N ASP A 378 13.74 12.17 14.76
CA ASP A 378 14.14 12.03 16.17
C ASP A 378 15.13 13.08 16.65
N SER A 379 15.82 13.74 15.74
CA SER A 379 16.79 14.80 16.04
C SER A 379 16.15 16.06 16.63
N VAL A 380 14.80 16.24 16.49
CA VAL A 380 14.14 17.44 17.01
C VAL A 380 13.50 17.20 18.38
N PRO A 381 13.51 18.21 19.29
CA PRO A 381 13.04 18.05 20.68
C PRO A 381 11.53 17.73 20.80
N PHE A 382 10.73 18.09 19.79
CA PHE A 382 9.27 17.92 19.77
C PHE A 382 8.79 16.74 18.91
N ALA A 383 9.66 15.76 18.64
CA ALA A 383 9.33 14.55 17.91
C ALA A 383 8.48 13.54 18.70
N SER A 384 7.92 13.92 19.84
CA SER A 384 6.97 13.12 20.60
C SER A 384 5.57 13.15 20.00
N ILE A 385 4.70 12.24 20.43
CA ILE A 385 3.26 12.25 20.06
C ILE A 385 2.64 13.60 20.44
N ALA A 386 2.90 14.10 21.66
CA ALA A 386 2.37 15.37 22.13
C ALA A 386 2.84 16.56 21.28
N GLY A 387 4.14 16.63 20.99
CA GLY A 387 4.67 17.69 20.13
C GLY A 387 4.16 17.59 18.69
N THR A 388 4.05 16.38 18.15
CA THR A 388 3.54 16.14 16.80
C THR A 388 2.08 16.59 16.66
N ILE A 389 1.23 16.30 17.64
CA ILE A 389 -0.20 16.69 17.64
C ILE A 389 -0.34 18.19 17.85
N GLY A 390 0.41 18.79 18.79
CA GLY A 390 0.28 20.20 19.17
C GLY A 390 0.87 21.17 18.14
N PHE A 391 1.88 20.77 17.38
CA PHE A 391 2.68 21.65 16.53
C PHE A 391 1.87 22.57 15.60
N PRO A 392 0.86 22.10 14.84
CA PRO A 392 0.10 22.95 13.94
C PRO A 392 -0.72 24.04 14.66
N PHE A 393 -0.97 23.87 15.95
CA PHE A 393 -1.88 24.69 16.74
C PHE A 393 -1.16 25.55 17.81
N LEU A 394 0.18 25.54 17.83
CA LEU A 394 0.96 26.25 18.86
C LEU A 394 0.60 27.73 18.95
N SER A 395 0.48 28.43 17.83
CA SER A 395 0.10 29.86 17.82
C SER A 395 -1.32 30.12 18.33
N ARG A 396 -2.24 29.15 18.14
CA ARG A 396 -3.62 29.21 18.63
C ARG A 396 -3.73 28.83 20.10
N TRP A 397 -2.97 27.83 20.53
CA TRP A 397 -3.00 27.35 21.91
C TRP A 397 -2.23 28.23 22.87
N PHE A 398 -1.21 28.92 22.39
CA PHE A 398 -0.24 29.66 23.17
C PHE A 398 0.00 31.06 22.58
N ALA A 399 -1.04 31.90 22.63
CA ALA A 399 -0.99 33.26 22.08
C ALA A 399 0.13 34.12 22.71
N SER A 400 0.52 33.83 23.97
CA SER A 400 1.64 34.47 24.66
C SER A 400 3.03 33.98 24.25
N GLY A 401 3.12 32.95 23.38
CA GLY A 401 4.38 32.31 23.00
C GLY A 401 4.94 31.30 24.01
N ALA A 402 4.41 31.25 25.22
CA ALA A 402 4.85 30.32 26.27
C ALA A 402 4.15 28.96 26.10
N VAL A 403 4.86 27.97 25.63
CA VAL A 403 4.33 26.60 25.44
C VAL A 403 4.12 25.92 26.80
N ARG A 404 2.87 25.51 27.07
CA ARG A 404 2.51 24.74 28.27
C ARG A 404 2.41 23.26 27.92
N ARG A 405 3.45 22.49 28.24
CA ARG A 405 3.53 21.04 27.95
C ARG A 405 2.33 20.24 28.49
N ALA A 406 1.73 20.66 29.59
CA ALA A 406 0.55 20.02 30.15
C ALA A 406 -0.62 19.99 29.16
N ARG A 407 -0.86 21.09 28.41
CA ARG A 407 -1.92 21.16 27.39
C ARG A 407 -1.65 20.23 26.22
N GLU A 408 -0.40 20.19 25.72
CA GLU A 408 -0.02 19.29 24.65
C GLU A 408 -0.19 17.82 25.07
N ARG A 409 0.27 17.46 26.28
CA ARG A 409 0.13 16.11 26.83
C ARG A 409 -1.33 15.71 27.02
N THR A 410 -2.19 16.61 27.50
CA THR A 410 -3.63 16.33 27.66
C THR A 410 -4.28 16.11 26.29
N ALA A 411 -4.01 16.95 25.29
CA ALA A 411 -4.53 16.77 23.93
C ALA A 411 -4.06 15.45 23.33
N ALA A 412 -2.78 15.10 23.51
CA ALA A 412 -2.23 13.84 23.04
C ALA A 412 -2.83 12.62 23.76
N ALA A 413 -3.02 12.67 25.07
CA ALA A 413 -3.65 11.58 25.82
C ALA A 413 -5.10 11.33 25.36
N THR A 414 -5.86 12.40 25.09
CA THR A 414 -7.20 12.31 24.51
C THR A 414 -7.16 11.67 23.10
N ALA A 415 -6.21 12.09 22.28
CA ALA A 415 -6.02 11.56 20.94
C ALA A 415 -5.58 10.08 20.94
N ILE A 416 -4.66 9.70 21.83
CA ILE A 416 -4.21 8.31 22.04
C ILE A 416 -5.40 7.41 22.36
N ALA A 417 -6.24 7.81 23.32
CA ALA A 417 -7.44 7.07 23.70
C ALA A 417 -8.46 6.96 22.54
N ARG A 418 -8.70 8.10 21.84
CA ARG A 418 -9.69 8.19 20.76
C ARG A 418 -9.33 7.35 19.53
N PHE A 419 -8.04 7.29 19.18
CA PHE A 419 -7.55 6.58 18.00
C PHE A 419 -6.99 5.18 18.33
N GLY A 420 -6.97 4.79 19.61
CA GLY A 420 -6.38 3.51 20.03
C GLY A 420 -4.91 3.40 19.61
N ILE A 421 -4.11 4.47 19.82
CA ILE A 421 -2.68 4.48 19.50
C ILE A 421 -1.97 3.62 20.54
N ARG A 422 -1.24 2.61 20.08
CA ARG A 422 -0.44 1.74 20.96
C ARG A 422 0.91 2.41 21.21
N CYS A 423 1.11 2.91 22.43
CA CYS A 423 2.30 3.61 22.89
C CYS A 423 2.34 3.58 24.43
N ASP A 424 3.48 3.92 25.02
CA ASP A 424 3.63 3.99 26.48
C ASP A 424 3.08 5.32 27.04
N GLY A 425 2.96 6.35 26.18
CA GLY A 425 2.38 7.62 26.59
C GLY A 425 2.57 8.79 25.61
N PRO A 426 2.07 10.00 25.97
CA PRO A 426 2.14 11.20 25.12
C PRO A 426 3.57 11.64 24.76
N ASP A 427 4.56 11.28 25.57
CA ASP A 427 5.96 11.68 25.39
C ASP A 427 6.73 10.71 24.49
N ASP A 428 6.13 9.57 24.08
CA ASP A 428 6.76 8.61 23.18
C ASP A 428 7.17 9.25 21.86
N ARG A 429 8.34 8.84 21.38
CA ARG A 429 8.83 9.25 20.07
C ARG A 429 8.05 8.58 18.95
N VAL A 430 7.53 9.39 18.01
CA VAL A 430 6.71 8.85 16.92
C VAL A 430 7.52 7.92 16.01
N ALA A 431 8.83 8.12 15.89
CA ALA A 431 9.71 7.26 15.11
C ALA A 431 9.75 5.80 15.61
N HIS A 432 9.53 5.58 16.91
CA HIS A 432 9.57 4.24 17.51
C HIS A 432 8.25 3.47 17.36
N LEU A 433 7.18 4.14 16.92
CA LEU A 433 5.88 3.52 16.72
C LEU A 433 5.85 2.69 15.41
N SER A 434 4.99 1.69 15.38
CA SER A 434 4.66 0.99 14.12
C SER A 434 4.03 1.93 13.10
N GLY A 435 4.15 1.62 11.80
CA GLY A 435 3.60 2.44 10.71
C GLY A 435 2.11 2.75 10.88
N GLY A 436 1.30 1.79 11.32
CA GLY A 436 -0.11 2.00 11.63
C GLY A 436 -0.35 2.99 12.78
N ASN A 437 0.44 2.90 13.86
CA ASN A 437 0.34 3.86 14.97
C ASN A 437 0.86 5.25 14.58
N GLN A 438 1.92 5.35 13.75
CA GLN A 438 2.36 6.61 13.17
C GLN A 438 1.24 7.29 12.37
N GLN A 439 0.53 6.52 11.53
CA GLN A 439 -0.60 7.04 10.76
C GLN A 439 -1.76 7.49 11.65
N LYS A 440 -2.05 6.74 12.70
CA LYS A 440 -3.03 7.14 13.72
C LYS A 440 -2.63 8.47 14.40
N VAL A 441 -1.35 8.70 14.67
CA VAL A 441 -0.85 10.00 15.20
C VAL A 441 -1.07 11.13 14.19
N VAL A 442 -0.79 10.92 12.91
CA VAL A 442 -1.02 11.92 11.85
C VAL A 442 -2.50 12.30 11.76
N LEU A 443 -3.39 11.31 11.80
CA LEU A 443 -4.84 11.55 11.79
C LEU A 443 -5.32 12.21 13.09
N ALA A 444 -4.84 11.76 14.23
CA ALA A 444 -5.17 12.30 15.55
C ALA A 444 -4.77 13.77 15.68
N ARG A 445 -3.66 14.21 15.09
CA ARG A 445 -3.27 15.62 15.00
C ARG A 445 -4.42 16.48 14.47
N TRP A 446 -5.08 16.04 13.40
CA TRP A 446 -6.14 16.79 12.73
C TRP A 446 -7.52 16.67 13.40
N HIS A 447 -7.57 15.93 14.52
CA HIS A 447 -8.75 15.86 15.40
C HIS A 447 -8.53 16.59 16.74
N ALA A 448 -7.37 17.20 16.94
CA ALA A 448 -7.07 17.99 18.12
C ALA A 448 -7.85 19.33 18.16
N GLU A 449 -8.29 19.80 17.00
CA GLU A 449 -9.14 20.99 16.82
C GLU A 449 -10.29 20.68 15.86
N PRO A 450 -11.42 21.44 15.94
CA PRO A 450 -12.54 21.25 15.02
C PRO A 450 -12.13 21.46 13.56
N ALA A 451 -12.34 20.45 12.72
CA ALA A 451 -12.13 20.53 11.29
C ALA A 451 -13.42 20.92 10.57
N ARG A 452 -13.32 21.83 9.59
CA ARG A 452 -14.39 22.10 8.61
C ARG A 452 -14.24 21.25 7.37
N LEU A 453 -12.98 21.05 6.95
CA LEU A 453 -12.63 20.20 5.81
C LEU A 453 -11.38 19.38 6.16
N LEU A 454 -11.49 18.06 6.02
CA LEU A 454 -10.37 17.13 6.20
C LEU A 454 -9.99 16.52 4.86
N LEU A 455 -8.73 16.68 4.48
CA LEU A 455 -8.13 16.12 3.27
C LEU A 455 -7.19 15.00 3.67
N LEU A 456 -7.39 13.81 3.11
CA LEU A 456 -6.57 12.62 3.37
C LEU A 456 -5.98 12.14 2.05
N ASP A 457 -4.66 12.25 1.90
CA ASP A 457 -3.94 11.85 0.68
C ASP A 457 -3.24 10.53 0.93
N GLU A 458 -3.71 9.44 0.28
CA GLU A 458 -3.28 8.04 0.44
C GLU A 458 -3.19 7.62 1.93
N PRO A 459 -4.29 7.75 2.71
CA PRO A 459 -4.24 7.57 4.16
C PRO A 459 -3.92 6.14 4.60
N PHE A 460 -4.02 5.17 3.71
CA PHE A 460 -3.83 3.75 4.01
C PHE A 460 -2.47 3.22 3.56
N GLN A 461 -1.61 4.05 2.98
CA GLN A 461 -0.31 3.62 2.47
C GLN A 461 0.62 3.13 3.60
N GLY A 462 1.11 1.89 3.44
CA GLY A 462 2.08 1.28 4.36
C GLY A 462 1.51 0.97 5.76
N ILE A 463 0.21 0.73 5.87
CA ILE A 463 -0.45 0.24 7.08
C ILE A 463 -1.10 -1.11 6.84
N ASP A 464 -1.24 -1.90 7.89
CA ASP A 464 -1.91 -3.20 7.80
C ASP A 464 -3.44 -3.06 7.80
N ALA A 465 -4.14 -4.13 7.38
CA ALA A 465 -5.59 -4.14 7.29
C ALA A 465 -6.29 -3.90 8.64
N GLY A 466 -5.68 -4.29 9.77
CA GLY A 466 -6.22 -4.02 11.10
C GLY A 466 -6.19 -2.53 11.44
N ALA A 467 -5.05 -1.87 11.21
CA ALA A 467 -4.91 -0.44 11.41
C ALA A 467 -5.80 0.35 10.45
N ARG A 468 -5.97 -0.14 9.20
CA ARG A 468 -6.88 0.45 8.21
C ARG A 468 -8.33 0.40 8.71
N ALA A 469 -8.81 -0.76 9.15
CA ALA A 469 -10.16 -0.91 9.69
C ALA A 469 -10.44 0.05 10.86
N ASP A 470 -9.50 0.20 11.79
CA ASP A 470 -9.60 1.13 12.91
C ASP A 470 -9.72 2.59 12.45
N ILE A 471 -8.93 2.97 11.42
CA ILE A 471 -8.93 4.31 10.84
C ILE A 471 -10.28 4.58 10.14
N VAL A 472 -10.74 3.65 9.30
CA VAL A 472 -12.03 3.77 8.59
C VAL A 472 -13.17 3.94 9.58
N ASP A 473 -13.23 3.10 10.63
CA ASP A 473 -14.25 3.19 11.66
C ASP A 473 -14.21 4.54 12.40
N THR A 474 -13.02 5.02 12.74
CA THR A 474 -12.85 6.33 13.40
C THR A 474 -13.29 7.49 12.50
N LEU A 475 -12.92 7.46 11.22
CA LEU A 475 -13.29 8.51 10.27
C LEU A 475 -14.80 8.55 10.03
N ARG A 476 -15.44 7.38 9.87
CA ARG A 476 -16.89 7.26 9.69
C ARG A 476 -17.67 7.73 10.92
N ARG A 477 -17.25 7.36 12.12
CA ARG A 477 -17.89 7.82 13.37
C ARG A 477 -17.91 9.34 13.51
N HIS A 478 -16.92 10.03 12.97
CA HIS A 478 -16.79 11.49 13.03
C HIS A 478 -17.08 12.21 11.71
N ALA A 479 -17.63 11.53 10.71
CA ALA A 479 -17.93 12.13 9.41
C ALA A 479 -18.92 13.28 9.50
N HIS A 480 -19.96 13.13 10.33
CA HIS A 480 -21.02 14.13 10.51
C HIS A 480 -20.53 15.50 11.03
N GLU A 481 -19.33 15.55 11.63
CA GLU A 481 -18.76 16.77 12.20
C GLU A 481 -18.19 17.72 11.13
N ARG A 482 -17.87 17.19 9.90
CA ARG A 482 -17.08 17.93 8.90
C ARG A 482 -17.28 17.38 7.48
N THR A 483 -16.77 18.12 6.49
CA THR A 483 -16.60 17.60 5.11
C THR A 483 -15.29 16.82 5.03
N THR A 484 -15.28 15.66 4.36
CA THR A 484 -14.05 14.85 4.21
C THR A 484 -13.83 14.48 2.76
N ILE A 485 -12.61 14.69 2.25
CA ILE A 485 -12.17 14.25 0.92
C ILE A 485 -10.98 13.33 1.10
N VAL A 486 -11.08 12.12 0.54
CA VAL A 486 -10.04 11.10 0.60
C VAL A 486 -9.51 10.88 -0.82
N PHE A 487 -8.23 11.00 -1.01
CA PHE A 487 -7.55 10.76 -2.28
C PHE A 487 -6.90 9.38 -2.20
N VAL A 488 -7.28 8.46 -3.09
CA VAL A 488 -6.79 7.07 -3.07
C VAL A 488 -6.47 6.58 -4.47
N SER A 489 -5.52 5.66 -4.56
CA SER A 489 -5.16 5.01 -5.83
C SER A 489 -5.98 3.75 -6.07
N ASP A 490 -6.50 3.13 -5.02
CA ASP A 490 -7.24 1.88 -5.05
C ASP A 490 -8.75 2.12 -4.90
N LEU A 491 -9.54 1.54 -5.81
CA LEU A 491 -11.00 1.62 -5.78
C LEU A 491 -11.61 0.81 -4.63
N GLU A 492 -10.98 -0.29 -4.19
CA GLU A 492 -11.43 -1.06 -3.04
C GLU A 492 -11.29 -0.24 -1.76
N GLU A 493 -10.17 0.47 -1.58
CA GLU A 493 -9.97 1.40 -0.47
C GLU A 493 -10.97 2.56 -0.49
N ALA A 494 -11.28 3.08 -1.69
CA ALA A 494 -12.32 4.10 -1.84
C ALA A 494 -13.69 3.59 -1.37
N ALA A 495 -14.06 2.36 -1.77
CA ALA A 495 -15.35 1.76 -1.43
C ALA A 495 -15.51 1.44 0.06
N GLU A 496 -14.40 1.16 0.77
CA GLU A 496 -14.43 0.91 2.21
C GLU A 496 -14.79 2.16 3.02
N ILE A 497 -14.34 3.35 2.58
CA ILE A 497 -14.45 4.57 3.40
C ILE A 497 -15.48 5.57 2.92
N ALA A 498 -15.73 5.68 1.61
CA ALA A 498 -16.46 6.79 1.04
C ALA A 498 -17.97 6.52 0.93
N ASP A 499 -18.75 7.61 1.03
CA ASP A 499 -20.16 7.63 0.68
C ASP A 499 -20.35 7.78 -0.83
N ARG A 500 -19.40 8.43 -1.50
CA ARG A 500 -19.37 8.64 -2.95
C ARG A 500 -17.94 8.59 -3.49
N ILE A 501 -17.78 7.93 -4.64
CA ILE A 501 -16.50 7.81 -5.32
C ILE A 501 -16.54 8.60 -6.61
N VAL A 502 -15.51 9.41 -6.84
CA VAL A 502 -15.31 10.20 -8.06
C VAL A 502 -13.98 9.79 -8.69
N ARG A 503 -14.02 9.44 -9.97
CA ARG A 503 -12.79 9.10 -10.70
C ARG A 503 -12.01 10.35 -11.07
N PHE A 504 -10.70 10.28 -10.97
CA PHE A 504 -9.79 11.39 -11.22
C PHE A 504 -8.56 10.94 -12.00
N ASP A 505 -8.37 11.50 -13.20
CA ASP A 505 -7.18 11.24 -14.01
C ASP A 505 -6.76 12.51 -14.75
N ARG A 506 -5.49 12.62 -15.10
CA ARG A 506 -4.90 13.75 -15.86
C ARG A 506 -5.28 15.13 -15.32
N ALA A 507 -5.33 15.23 -13.98
CA ALA A 507 -5.70 16.44 -13.24
C ALA A 507 -7.12 16.97 -13.52
N THR A 508 -8.06 16.07 -13.83
CA THR A 508 -9.50 16.36 -13.99
C THR A 508 -10.35 15.24 -13.43
N LEU A 509 -11.63 15.53 -13.21
CA LEU A 509 -12.62 14.51 -12.88
C LEU A 509 -13.15 13.90 -14.18
N ASP A 510 -13.05 12.57 -14.30
CA ASP A 510 -13.83 11.84 -15.29
C ASP A 510 -15.26 11.76 -14.75
N CYS A 511 -16.18 12.37 -15.45
CA CYS A 511 -17.62 12.19 -15.23
C CYS A 511 -18.13 11.21 -16.30
N PRO A 512 -18.09 9.88 -16.08
CA PRO A 512 -18.84 8.98 -16.90
C PRO A 512 -20.32 9.16 -16.58
N PRO A 513 -21.24 8.96 -17.54
CA PRO A 513 -22.67 8.84 -17.25
C PRO A 513 -22.86 7.72 -16.21
N PRO A 514 -23.89 7.78 -15.37
CA PRO A 514 -24.08 6.82 -14.28
C PRO A 514 -24.09 5.40 -14.86
N PRO A 515 -23.26 4.48 -14.39
CA PRO A 515 -23.24 3.13 -14.91
C PRO A 515 -24.46 2.38 -14.40
N SER A 516 -25.40 2.12 -15.28
CA SER A 516 -26.51 1.17 -15.06
C SER A 516 -26.06 -0.29 -14.96
N SER A 517 -24.74 -0.58 -14.88
CA SER A 517 -24.22 -1.95 -15.01
C SER A 517 -23.13 -2.39 -14.02
N ILE A 518 -22.70 -1.58 -13.04
CA ILE A 518 -21.70 -2.03 -12.06
C ILE A 518 -22.32 -2.62 -10.78
N VAL A 519 -23.64 -2.57 -10.60
CA VAL A 519 -24.31 -3.12 -9.39
C VAL A 519 -24.51 -4.65 -9.45
N ARG A 520 -24.17 -5.35 -10.56
CA ARG A 520 -24.41 -6.79 -10.69
C ARG A 520 -23.19 -7.71 -10.60
N ALA A 521 -22.06 -7.24 -10.15
CA ALA A 521 -20.86 -8.08 -10.03
C ALA A 521 -20.44 -8.38 -8.58
N CYS A 522 -21.33 -8.18 -7.59
CA CYS A 522 -21.10 -8.56 -6.20
C CYS A 522 -22.40 -9.08 -5.57
N SER A 523 -22.90 -10.20 -6.10
CA SER A 523 -23.85 -11.07 -5.38
C SER A 523 -23.26 -12.47 -5.27
#